data_537dd65b8bb8bc81820d219d3bdf5716
#
_entry.id   537dd65b8bb8bc81820d219d3bdf5716
#
_cell.length_a   1.000
_cell.length_b   1.000
_cell.length_c   1.000
_cell.angle_alpha   90.00
_cell.angle_beta   90.00
_cell.angle_gamma   90.00
#
_symmetry.space_group_name_H-M   'P 1'
#
loop_
_entity.id
_entity.type
_entity.pdbx_description
1 polymer ?
#
loop_
_entity_poly.entity_id
_entity_poly.type
_entity_poly.pdbx_seq_one_letter_code
_entity_poly.pdbx_strand_id
1 'polypeptide(L)'
;YKETADGIIVIYDDIDIAIGTIRARNAGSAGTHNGMRNIVECLNGNTAFKRIRIGTGFDHGNVPLYNVVLSKVKGENKTLVDASTDFVANELLSFLKDGDFDKLMRNVNGFKPE
;
A
#
# COMPACT_ATOMS: atom_id res chain seq x y z
N TYR A 1 20.96 12.43 4.38
CA TYR A 1 20.17 12.98 3.29
C TYR A 1 19.07 13.87 3.81
N LYS A 2 18.86 14.96 3.12
CA LYS A 2 17.76 15.86 3.42
C LYS A 2 16.70 15.73 2.33
N GLU A 3 16.14 14.53 2.21
CA GLU A 3 15.03 14.34 1.28
C GLU A 3 13.79 15.02 1.81
N THR A 4 13.05 15.66 0.91
CA THR A 4 11.73 16.19 1.22
C THR A 4 10.70 15.04 1.16
N ALA A 5 9.51 15.28 1.70
CA ALA A 5 8.42 14.30 1.61
C ALA A 5 8.11 13.94 0.16
N ASP A 6 8.35 14.84 -0.80
CA ASP A 6 8.13 14.59 -2.22
C ASP A 6 9.00 13.48 -2.79
N GLY A 7 10.17 13.23 -2.19
CA GLY A 7 11.09 12.19 -2.63
C GLY A 7 10.83 10.81 -2.03
N ILE A 8 9.74 10.67 -1.26
CA ILE A 8 9.45 9.44 -0.52
C ILE A 8 8.21 8.74 -1.11
N ILE A 9 8.34 7.44 -1.34
CA ILE A 9 7.20 6.58 -1.67
C ILE A 9 7.17 5.46 -0.63
N VAL A 10 6.08 5.35 0.11
CA VAL A 10 5.91 4.29 1.11
C VAL A 10 4.94 3.25 0.57
N ILE A 11 5.36 1.99 0.60
CA ILE A 11 4.55 0.86 0.18
C ILE A 11 4.26 0.02 1.42
N TYR A 12 2.99 -0.25 1.68
CA TYR A 12 2.61 -0.98 2.88
C TYR A 12 1.31 -1.76 2.69
N ASP A 13 1.12 -2.76 3.53
CA ASP A 13 -0.11 -3.53 3.56
C ASP A 13 -1.18 -2.82 4.38
N ASP A 14 -2.44 -3.03 4.01
CA ASP A 14 -3.56 -2.40 4.71
C ASP A 14 -4.72 -3.40 4.80
N ILE A 15 -5.07 -3.78 6.02
CA ILE A 15 -6.16 -4.74 6.27
C ILE A 15 -7.55 -4.12 6.06
N ASP A 16 -7.63 -2.79 5.99
CA ASP A 16 -8.88 -2.09 5.68
C ASP A 16 -9.18 -2.08 4.18
N ILE A 17 -8.26 -2.54 3.37
CA ILE A 17 -8.42 -2.66 1.93
C ILE A 17 -8.50 -4.13 1.55
N ALA A 18 -9.49 -4.49 0.74
CA ALA A 18 -9.73 -5.88 0.35
C ALA A 18 -8.54 -6.47 -0.41
N ILE A 19 -8.25 -7.73 -0.18
CA ILE A 19 -7.25 -8.48 -0.94
C ILE A 19 -7.60 -8.40 -2.43
N GLY A 20 -6.59 -8.19 -3.26
CA GLY A 20 -6.76 -8.00 -4.70
C GLY A 20 -6.98 -6.54 -5.10
N THR A 21 -6.95 -5.63 -4.14
CA THR A 21 -7.13 -4.19 -4.36
C THR A 21 -5.85 -3.46 -4.00
N ILE A 22 -5.51 -2.46 -4.79
CA ILE A 22 -4.35 -1.59 -4.56
C ILE A 22 -4.85 -0.16 -4.57
N ARG A 23 -4.34 0.68 -3.67
CA ARG A 23 -4.67 2.11 -3.63
C ARG A 23 -3.40 2.94 -3.52
N ALA A 24 -3.21 3.84 -4.45
CA ALA A 24 -2.07 4.76 -4.47
C ALA A 24 -2.57 6.20 -4.37
N ARG A 25 -1.85 7.04 -3.62
CA ARG A 25 -2.17 8.44 -3.42
C ARG A 25 -0.90 9.27 -3.28
N ASN A 26 -1.01 10.56 -3.58
CA ASN A 26 0.10 11.53 -3.40
C ASN A 26 0.24 11.98 -1.95
N ALA A 27 -0.82 11.92 -1.16
CA ALA A 27 -0.83 12.40 0.22
C ALA A 27 -2.00 11.76 0.97
N GLY A 28 -1.99 11.88 2.29
CA GLY A 28 -3.09 11.38 3.12
C GLY A 28 -2.63 11.11 4.55
N SER A 29 -3.59 10.83 5.44
CA SER A 29 -3.30 10.51 6.83
C SER A 29 -2.74 9.10 6.98
N ALA A 30 -2.17 8.81 8.15
CA ALA A 30 -1.68 7.47 8.48
C ALA A 30 -2.83 6.48 8.79
N GLY A 31 -4.03 6.99 9.07
CA GLY A 31 -5.13 6.16 9.52
C GLY A 31 -4.77 5.41 10.79
N THR A 32 -5.03 4.10 10.80
CA THR A 32 -4.72 3.24 11.95
C THR A 32 -3.41 2.49 11.81
N HIS A 33 -2.67 2.69 10.72
CA HIS A 33 -1.43 1.95 10.46
C HIS A 33 -0.29 2.53 11.30
N ASN A 34 0.21 1.75 12.26
CA ASN A 34 1.23 2.22 13.21
C ASN A 34 2.55 2.58 12.53
N GLY A 35 2.99 1.80 11.55
CA GLY A 35 4.20 2.11 10.80
C GLY A 35 4.10 3.45 10.08
N MET A 36 2.95 3.74 9.50
CA MET A 36 2.70 5.02 8.83
C MET A 36 2.68 6.17 9.81
N ARG A 37 2.10 5.97 11.00
CA ARG A 37 2.13 7.00 12.05
C ARG A 37 3.54 7.36 12.45
N ASN A 38 4.40 6.36 12.58
CA ASN A 38 5.82 6.59 12.90
C ASN A 38 6.52 7.37 11.79
N ILE A 39 6.25 7.05 10.52
CA ILE A 39 6.83 7.77 9.39
C ILE A 39 6.39 9.22 9.40
N VAL A 40 5.09 9.48 9.57
CA VAL A 40 4.55 10.85 9.65
C VAL A 40 5.20 11.62 10.79
N GLU A 41 5.35 10.98 11.96
CA GLU A 41 5.99 11.61 13.10
C GLU A 41 7.45 11.98 12.78
N CYS A 42 8.20 11.07 12.15
CA CYS A 42 9.58 11.33 11.74
C CYS A 42 9.69 12.46 10.70
N LEU A 43 8.62 12.71 9.94
CA LEU A 43 8.55 13.80 8.97
C LEU A 43 7.93 15.06 9.56
N ASN A 44 7.90 15.18 10.89
CA ASN A 44 7.35 16.34 11.61
C ASN A 44 5.88 16.62 11.28
N GLY A 45 5.10 15.56 11.11
CA GLY A 45 3.68 15.67 10.81
C GLY A 45 3.36 15.87 9.33
N ASN A 46 4.37 15.86 8.45
CA ASN A 46 4.14 16.06 7.03
C ASN A 46 3.56 14.77 6.42
N THR A 47 2.36 14.87 5.86
CA THR A 47 1.66 13.75 5.21
C THR A 47 1.69 13.84 3.69
N ALA A 48 2.39 14.81 3.11
CA ALA A 48 2.42 15.06 1.67
C ALA A 48 3.48 14.21 0.97
N PHE A 49 3.46 12.90 1.20
CA PHE A 49 4.34 11.96 0.51
C PHE A 49 3.51 10.89 -0.19
N LYS A 50 4.09 10.32 -1.24
CA LYS A 50 3.43 9.29 -2.04
C LYS A 50 3.31 7.99 -1.27
N ARG A 51 2.20 7.29 -1.45
CA ARG A 51 1.98 6.02 -0.79
C ARG A 51 1.23 5.04 -1.68
N ILE A 52 1.55 3.77 -1.53
CA ILE A 52 0.88 2.68 -2.22
C ILE A 52 0.48 1.66 -1.16
N ARG A 53 -0.83 1.40 -1.06
CA ARG A 53 -1.38 0.44 -0.10
C ARG A 53 -1.78 -0.82 -0.84
N ILE A 54 -1.31 -1.96 -0.36
CA ILE A 54 -1.65 -3.26 -0.91
C ILE A 54 -2.66 -3.91 0.03
N GLY A 55 -3.83 -4.25 -0.48
CA GLY A 55 -4.91 -4.80 0.33
C GLY A 55 -4.58 -6.20 0.84
N THR A 56 -4.77 -6.39 2.13
CA THR A 56 -4.61 -7.68 2.81
C THR A 56 -5.86 -8.02 3.62
N GLY A 57 -6.92 -7.23 3.51
CA GLY A 57 -8.16 -7.43 4.25
C GLY A 57 -9.04 -8.50 3.64
N PHE A 58 -9.59 -9.35 4.48
CA PHE A 58 -10.56 -10.35 4.08
C PHE A 58 -11.61 -10.51 5.17
N ASP A 59 -12.73 -11.15 4.84
CA ASP A 59 -13.77 -11.40 5.83
C ASP A 59 -13.23 -12.41 6.86
N HIS A 60 -13.03 -11.93 8.08
CA HIS A 60 -12.49 -12.72 9.16
C HIS A 60 -13.56 -13.16 10.17
N GLY A 61 -14.83 -12.85 9.90
CA GLY A 61 -15.95 -13.25 10.77
C GLY A 61 -15.77 -12.74 12.20
N ASN A 62 -15.77 -13.66 13.16
CA ASN A 62 -15.64 -13.34 14.58
C ASN A 62 -14.20 -13.37 15.09
N VAL A 63 -13.22 -13.54 14.22
CA VAL A 63 -11.82 -13.55 14.62
C VAL A 63 -11.38 -12.14 15.03
N PRO A 64 -10.76 -11.98 16.22
CA PRO A 64 -10.28 -10.65 16.62
C PRO A 64 -9.27 -10.08 15.62
N LEU A 65 -9.32 -8.76 15.41
CA LEU A 65 -8.50 -8.09 14.40
C LEU A 65 -7.00 -8.36 14.57
N TYR A 66 -6.51 -8.37 15.81
CA TYR A 66 -5.09 -8.64 16.05
C TYR A 66 -4.67 -10.04 15.59
N ASN A 67 -5.56 -11.02 15.64
CA ASN A 67 -5.28 -12.37 15.15
C ASN A 67 -5.19 -12.38 13.62
N VAL A 68 -6.01 -11.58 12.95
CA VAL A 68 -5.95 -11.43 11.49
C VAL A 68 -4.60 -10.84 11.08
N VAL A 69 -4.15 -9.80 11.78
CA VAL A 69 -2.88 -9.14 11.48
C VAL A 69 -1.69 -10.09 11.64
N LEU A 70 -1.75 -10.98 12.63
CA LEU A 70 -0.67 -11.91 12.92
C LEU A 70 -0.77 -13.22 12.13
N SER A 71 -1.89 -13.48 11.47
CA SER A 71 -2.05 -14.74 10.72
C SER A 71 -1.34 -14.64 9.38
N LYS A 72 -0.87 -15.78 8.90
CA LYS A 72 -0.25 -15.86 7.58
C LYS A 72 -1.34 -15.90 6.52
N VAL A 73 -1.12 -15.12 5.46
CA VAL A 73 -1.97 -15.19 4.27
C VAL A 73 -1.67 -16.51 3.55
N LYS A 74 -2.71 -17.25 3.21
CA LYS A 74 -2.57 -18.60 2.62
C LYS A 74 -3.51 -18.78 1.42
N GLY A 75 -3.18 -19.78 0.58
CA GLY A 75 -4.05 -20.23 -0.50
C GLY A 75 -4.33 -19.15 -1.54
N GLU A 76 -5.60 -19.03 -1.92
CA GLU A 76 -6.02 -18.04 -2.92
C GLU A 76 -5.71 -16.62 -2.49
N ASN A 77 -5.82 -16.32 -1.19
CA ASN A 77 -5.51 -15.00 -0.67
C ASN A 77 -4.04 -14.66 -0.90
N LYS A 78 -3.15 -15.62 -0.67
CA LYS A 78 -1.73 -15.42 -0.94
C LYS A 78 -1.47 -15.15 -2.42
N THR A 79 -2.13 -15.89 -3.30
CA THR A 79 -2.00 -15.70 -4.75
C THR A 79 -2.44 -14.28 -5.15
N LEU A 80 -3.54 -13.80 -4.58
CA LEU A 80 -4.03 -12.45 -4.88
C LEU A 80 -3.10 -11.36 -4.34
N VAL A 81 -2.56 -11.54 -3.15
CA VAL A 81 -1.60 -10.59 -2.59
C VAL A 81 -0.32 -10.57 -3.41
N ASP A 82 0.18 -11.74 -3.79
CA ASP A 82 1.39 -11.85 -4.63
C ASP A 82 1.16 -11.17 -5.99
N ALA A 83 0.00 -11.37 -6.60
CA ALA A 83 -0.33 -10.70 -7.87
C ALA A 83 -0.37 -9.18 -7.71
N SER A 84 -0.94 -8.69 -6.62
CA SER A 84 -0.96 -7.25 -6.32
C SER A 84 0.46 -6.71 -6.16
N THR A 85 1.29 -7.41 -5.41
CA THR A 85 2.67 -7.01 -5.14
C THR A 85 3.48 -6.98 -6.43
N ASP A 86 3.35 -8.00 -7.27
CA ASP A 86 4.05 -8.07 -8.55
C ASP A 86 3.61 -6.93 -9.48
N PHE A 87 2.32 -6.62 -9.51
CA PHE A 87 1.81 -5.52 -10.31
C PHE A 87 2.40 -4.18 -9.85
N VAL A 88 2.43 -3.93 -8.54
CA VAL A 88 3.03 -2.72 -7.99
C VAL A 88 4.51 -2.65 -8.35
N ALA A 89 5.24 -3.75 -8.23
CA ALA A 89 6.67 -3.77 -8.55
C ALA A 89 6.91 -3.39 -10.02
N ASN A 90 6.12 -3.93 -10.94
CA ASN A 90 6.25 -3.60 -12.36
C ASN A 90 5.92 -2.15 -12.64
N GLU A 91 4.90 -1.60 -12.00
CA GLU A 91 4.54 -0.19 -12.16
C GLU A 91 5.60 0.74 -11.58
N LEU A 92 6.23 0.34 -10.47
CA LEU A 92 7.35 1.11 -9.90
C LEU A 92 8.54 1.14 -10.84
N LEU A 93 8.87 0.03 -11.50
CA LEU A 93 9.94 0.00 -12.48
C LEU A 93 9.66 0.97 -13.63
N SER A 94 8.43 1.00 -14.10
CA SER A 94 8.01 1.96 -15.13
C SER A 94 8.13 3.39 -14.64
N PHE A 95 7.68 3.66 -13.41
CA PHE A 95 7.78 4.97 -12.78
C PHE A 95 9.23 5.45 -12.68
N LEU A 96 10.15 4.56 -12.32
CA LEU A 96 11.56 4.92 -12.21
C LEU A 96 12.14 5.37 -13.55
N LYS A 97 11.55 4.93 -14.66
CA LYS A 97 11.98 5.32 -16.00
C LYS A 97 11.37 6.64 -16.47
N ASP A 98 10.07 6.85 -16.21
CA ASP A 98 9.35 7.99 -16.76
C ASP A 98 8.99 9.06 -15.76
N GLY A 99 9.05 8.77 -14.46
CA GLY A 99 8.73 9.74 -13.41
C GLY A 99 7.26 10.10 -13.31
N ASP A 100 6.37 9.35 -13.97
CA ASP A 100 4.94 9.68 -14.05
C ASP A 100 4.15 8.92 -12.98
N PHE A 101 4.02 9.54 -11.80
CA PHE A 101 3.29 8.92 -10.70
C PHE A 101 1.78 8.92 -10.93
N ASP A 102 1.24 9.90 -11.65
CA ASP A 102 -0.19 9.93 -11.99
C ASP A 102 -0.58 8.72 -12.82
N LYS A 103 0.27 8.33 -13.78
CA LYS A 103 0.07 7.12 -14.56
C LYS A 103 0.12 5.87 -13.66
N LEU A 104 1.09 5.80 -12.76
CA LEU A 104 1.20 4.70 -11.81
C LEU A 104 -0.07 4.61 -10.97
N MET A 105 -0.56 5.72 -10.43
CA MET A 105 -1.77 5.73 -9.62
C MET A 105 -2.98 5.22 -10.39
N ARG A 106 -3.17 5.67 -11.63
CA ARG A 106 -4.28 5.21 -12.46
C ARG A 106 -4.23 3.69 -12.66
N ASN A 107 -3.03 3.18 -12.96
CA ASN A 107 -2.86 1.76 -13.25
C ASN A 107 -3.08 0.88 -12.01
N VAL A 108 -2.48 1.24 -10.88
CA VAL A 108 -2.62 0.42 -9.67
C VAL A 108 -4.01 0.54 -9.05
N ASN A 109 -4.62 1.73 -9.10
CA ASN A 109 -5.98 1.92 -8.57
C ASN A 109 -7.03 1.21 -9.43
N GLY A 110 -6.71 0.93 -10.68
CA GLY A 110 -7.56 0.18 -11.58
C GLY A 110 -7.25 -1.32 -11.64
N PHE A 111 -6.29 -1.78 -10.86
CA PHE A 111 -5.87 -3.19 -10.88
C PHE A 111 -7.01 -4.11 -10.46
N LYS A 112 -7.21 -5.18 -11.23
CA LYS A 112 -8.16 -6.24 -10.93
C LYS A 112 -7.46 -7.57 -11.14
N PRO A 113 -7.35 -8.39 -10.10
CA PRO A 113 -6.78 -9.73 -10.27
C PRO A 113 -7.76 -10.61 -11.04
N GLU A 114 -7.23 -11.48 -11.86
CA GLU A 114 -8.02 -12.46 -12.59
C GLU A 114 -8.20 -13.75 -11.79
#